data_f6c9fdb3d6726998a09425e294e0f448
#
_entry.id   f6c9fdb3d6726998a09425e294e0f448
#
_cell.length_a   1.000
_cell.length_b   1.000
_cell.length_c   1.000
_cell.angle_alpha   90.00
_cell.angle_beta   90.00
_cell.angle_gamma   90.00
#
_symmetry.space_group_name_H-M   'P 1'
#
loop_
_entity.id
_entity.type
_entity.pdbx_description
1 polymer ?
#
loop_
_entity_poly.entity_id
_entity_poly.type
_entity_poly.pdbx_seq_one_letter_code
_entity_poly.pdbx_strand_id
1 'polypeptide(L)'
;MNNLNLVLPEIFISLSIMFLLVLGVFKKDSSRLIFNTSLLVLFIAAIITLNETYSVTRITLFNEGVVIDHMSSLMKIITLMGAFLVLSISSSYLKTFKIFKIEYPILILSSVLGMMIMISSNDLMVFYMGLELQSLALYVLATFNRDQLKSSEAGLKYFVLSALSSGLLLYGCSLIYGFSGSTNFDIIA
;
A
#
# COMPACT_ATOMS: atom_id res chain seq x y z
N MET A 1 -23.36 11.86 -6.94
CA MET A 1 -21.90 12.12 -6.85
C MET A 1 -21.21 10.93 -7.51
N ASN A 2 -20.21 11.19 -8.36
CA ASN A 2 -19.56 10.09 -9.05
C ASN A 2 -18.83 9.22 -8.02
N ASN A 3 -19.15 7.94 -8.00
CA ASN A 3 -18.58 6.95 -7.08
C ASN A 3 -17.02 6.90 -7.09
N LEU A 4 -16.42 7.40 -8.15
CA LEU A 4 -14.96 7.52 -8.29
C LEU A 4 -14.32 8.54 -7.34
N ASN A 5 -15.05 9.54 -6.88
CA ASN A 5 -14.50 10.54 -5.96
C ASN A 5 -14.14 9.95 -4.60
N LEU A 6 -14.80 8.87 -4.18
CA LEU A 6 -14.56 8.20 -2.91
C LEU A 6 -13.31 7.27 -2.92
N VAL A 7 -12.75 7.00 -4.09
CA VAL A 7 -11.51 6.21 -4.28
C VAL A 7 -10.38 7.12 -4.81
N LEU A 8 -10.58 8.43 -4.74
CA LEU A 8 -9.60 9.42 -5.19
C LEU A 8 -8.23 9.29 -4.52
N PRO A 9 -8.11 9.05 -3.19
CA PRO A 9 -6.81 8.92 -2.55
C PRO A 9 -5.98 7.77 -3.11
N GLU A 10 -6.59 6.59 -3.33
CA GLU A 10 -5.93 5.41 -3.88
C GLU A 10 -5.50 5.63 -5.34
N ILE A 11 -6.38 6.22 -6.15
CA ILE A 11 -6.08 6.58 -7.54
C ILE A 11 -4.94 7.61 -7.59
N PHE A 12 -4.98 8.62 -6.71
CA PHE A 12 -3.94 9.65 -6.64
C PHE A 12 -2.57 9.06 -6.29
N ILE A 13 -2.50 8.18 -5.28
CA ILE A 13 -1.24 7.52 -4.90
C ILE A 13 -0.75 6.62 -6.03
N SER A 14 -1.61 5.83 -6.65
CA SER A 14 -1.28 4.93 -7.76
C SER A 14 -0.69 5.70 -8.96
N LEU A 15 -1.34 6.77 -9.39
CA LEU A 15 -0.83 7.64 -10.46
C LEU A 15 0.48 8.33 -10.08
N SER A 16 0.61 8.75 -8.82
CA SER A 16 1.85 9.36 -8.31
C SER A 16 3.02 8.36 -8.33
N ILE A 17 2.80 7.10 -7.97
CA ILE A 17 3.82 6.04 -8.07
C ILE A 17 4.31 5.89 -9.51
N MET A 18 3.39 5.78 -10.47
CA MET A 18 3.73 5.67 -11.89
C MET A 18 4.52 6.88 -12.39
N PHE A 19 4.08 8.08 -12.01
CA PHE A 19 4.76 9.33 -12.38
C PHE A 19 6.17 9.43 -11.77
N LEU A 20 6.33 9.08 -10.48
CA LEU A 20 7.63 9.10 -9.81
C LEU A 20 8.60 8.06 -10.38
N LEU A 21 8.13 6.90 -10.79
CA LEU A 21 8.93 5.89 -11.49
C LEU A 21 9.48 6.45 -12.81
N VAL A 22 8.62 7.05 -13.64
CA VAL A 22 9.02 7.64 -14.92
C VAL A 22 10.03 8.77 -14.69
N LEU A 23 9.77 9.67 -13.75
CA LEU A 23 10.70 10.75 -13.40
C LEU A 23 12.07 10.21 -12.94
N GLY A 24 12.06 9.12 -12.18
CA GLY A 24 13.28 8.48 -11.67
C GLY A 24 14.18 7.94 -12.77
N VAL A 25 13.59 7.44 -13.86
CA VAL A 25 14.34 6.92 -15.00
C VAL A 25 14.98 8.05 -15.83
N PHE A 26 14.24 9.14 -16.04
CA PHE A 26 14.73 10.24 -16.92
C PHE A 26 15.76 11.15 -16.23
N LYS A 27 15.80 11.25 -14.92
CA LYS A 27 16.63 12.22 -14.20
C LYS A 27 17.63 11.52 -13.25
N LYS A 28 18.89 11.42 -13.67
CA LYS A 28 19.96 10.68 -12.96
C LYS A 28 20.23 11.10 -11.50
N ASP A 29 19.95 12.35 -11.09
CA ASP A 29 20.16 12.86 -9.72
C ASP A 29 18.86 13.26 -9.00
N SER A 30 17.79 12.51 -9.23
CA SER A 30 16.45 12.86 -8.73
C SER A 30 16.11 12.27 -7.36
N SER A 31 17.01 11.51 -6.72
CA SER A 31 16.68 10.79 -5.48
C SER A 31 16.15 11.70 -4.36
N ARG A 32 16.72 12.90 -4.20
CA ARG A 32 16.24 13.88 -3.21
C ARG A 32 14.89 14.51 -3.63
N LEU A 33 14.70 14.77 -4.93
CA LEU A 33 13.44 15.30 -5.45
C LEU A 33 12.32 14.27 -5.27
N ILE A 34 12.54 13.01 -5.65
CA ILE A 34 11.56 11.93 -5.52
C ILE A 34 11.21 11.71 -4.05
N PHE A 35 12.18 11.76 -3.16
CA PHE A 35 11.94 11.64 -1.73
C PHE A 35 11.03 12.76 -1.19
N ASN A 36 11.31 14.02 -1.54
CA ASN A 36 10.48 15.15 -1.10
C ASN A 36 9.10 15.14 -1.75
N THR A 37 9.01 14.76 -3.04
CA THR A 37 7.71 14.63 -3.72
C THR A 37 6.88 13.48 -3.16
N SER A 38 7.48 12.36 -2.74
CA SER A 38 6.74 11.27 -2.09
C SER A 38 6.15 11.70 -0.73
N LEU A 39 6.85 12.52 0.05
CA LEU A 39 6.30 13.12 1.27
C LEU A 39 5.11 14.04 0.97
N LEU A 40 5.22 14.87 -0.08
CA LEU A 40 4.09 15.72 -0.53
C LEU A 40 2.89 14.88 -0.99
N VAL A 41 3.13 13.79 -1.71
CA VAL A 41 2.06 12.87 -2.15
C VAL A 41 1.32 12.28 -0.95
N LEU A 42 2.02 11.80 0.08
CA LEU A 42 1.39 11.28 1.30
C LEU A 42 0.59 12.35 2.04
N PHE A 43 1.12 13.56 2.13
CA PHE A 43 0.45 14.68 2.78
C PHE A 43 -0.84 15.09 2.05
N ILE A 44 -0.78 15.19 0.71
CA ILE A 44 -1.95 15.53 -0.12
C ILE A 44 -2.99 14.39 -0.02
N ALA A 45 -2.58 13.14 -0.10
CA ALA A 45 -3.46 11.98 0.05
C ALA A 45 -4.17 12.00 1.42
N ALA A 46 -3.47 12.37 2.50
CA ALA A 46 -4.07 12.51 3.83
C ALA A 46 -5.13 13.63 3.88
N ILE A 47 -4.89 14.76 3.21
CA ILE A 47 -5.88 15.86 3.13
C ILE A 47 -7.12 15.40 2.35
N ILE A 48 -6.94 14.68 1.23
CA ILE A 48 -8.06 14.18 0.42
C ILE A 48 -8.93 13.23 1.27
N THR A 49 -8.30 12.26 1.96
CA THR A 49 -9.01 11.33 2.86
C THR A 49 -9.71 12.03 4.01
N LEU A 50 -9.13 13.07 4.60
CA LEU A 50 -9.78 13.88 5.63
C LEU A 50 -11.07 14.55 5.13
N ASN A 51 -11.05 15.12 3.93
CA ASN A 51 -12.23 15.74 3.35
C ASN A 51 -13.36 14.75 3.08
N GLU A 52 -13.03 13.50 2.74
CA GLU A 52 -14.02 12.44 2.54
C GLU A 52 -14.65 11.98 3.85
N THR A 53 -13.89 11.91 4.93
CA THR A 53 -14.34 11.42 6.25
C THR A 53 -15.56 12.19 6.80
N TYR A 54 -15.71 13.46 6.46
CA TYR A 54 -16.82 14.30 6.95
C TYR A 54 -18.17 14.05 6.27
N SER A 55 -18.20 13.34 5.14
CA SER A 55 -19.40 13.24 4.28
C SER A 55 -19.93 11.83 4.08
N VAL A 56 -19.30 10.79 4.66
CA VAL A 56 -19.56 9.40 4.26
C VAL A 56 -20.39 8.62 5.30
N THR A 57 -21.62 8.28 4.91
CA THR A 57 -22.33 7.08 5.39
C THR A 57 -21.75 5.86 4.65
N ARG A 58 -21.84 4.67 5.23
CA ARG A 58 -21.34 3.42 4.61
C ARG A 58 -21.80 3.31 3.15
N ILE A 59 -20.84 3.35 2.21
CA ILE A 59 -21.08 3.25 0.76
C ILE A 59 -20.30 2.06 0.23
N THR A 60 -20.96 1.18 -0.51
CA THR A 60 -20.35 0.06 -1.23
C THR A 60 -20.06 0.44 -2.67
N LEU A 61 -18.92 0.03 -3.20
CA LEU A 61 -18.46 0.32 -4.56
C LEU A 61 -17.97 -0.96 -5.24
N PHE A 62 -17.89 -0.94 -6.56
CA PHE A 62 -17.35 -2.05 -7.36
C PHE A 62 -18.00 -3.41 -7.05
N ASN A 63 -19.33 -3.50 -7.24
CA ASN A 63 -20.10 -4.71 -6.93
C ASN A 63 -19.92 -5.17 -5.48
N GLU A 64 -19.95 -4.22 -4.54
CA GLU A 64 -19.76 -4.47 -3.11
C GLU A 64 -18.34 -4.97 -2.70
N GLY A 65 -17.39 -4.96 -3.60
CA GLY A 65 -16.02 -5.38 -3.31
C GLY A 65 -15.23 -4.41 -2.44
N VAL A 66 -15.64 -3.13 -2.38
CA VAL A 66 -14.99 -2.08 -1.59
C VAL A 66 -16.04 -1.35 -0.76
N VAL A 67 -15.75 -1.15 0.53
CA VAL A 67 -16.59 -0.38 1.46
C VAL A 67 -15.81 0.84 1.94
N ILE A 68 -16.47 1.98 1.86
CA ILE A 68 -15.98 3.23 2.44
C ILE A 68 -16.94 3.65 3.53
N ASP A 69 -16.43 3.68 4.74
CA ASP A 69 -17.13 4.09 5.95
C ASP A 69 -16.22 5.00 6.81
N HIS A 70 -16.75 5.48 7.90
CA HIS A 70 -16.00 6.33 8.82
C HIS A 70 -14.78 5.63 9.41
N MET A 71 -14.89 4.32 9.69
CA MET A 71 -13.82 3.51 10.26
C MET A 71 -12.69 3.31 9.24
N SER A 72 -13.02 2.94 8.00
CA SER A 72 -12.02 2.77 6.93
C SER A 72 -11.28 4.06 6.63
N SER A 73 -11.97 5.19 6.55
CA SER A 73 -11.36 6.50 6.34
C SER A 73 -10.41 6.89 7.47
N LEU A 74 -10.78 6.63 8.72
CA LEU A 74 -9.95 6.90 9.89
C LEU A 74 -8.68 6.03 9.87
N MET A 75 -8.81 4.74 9.56
CA MET A 75 -7.67 3.82 9.45
C MET A 75 -6.73 4.20 8.31
N LYS A 76 -7.25 4.65 7.16
CA LYS A 76 -6.44 5.19 6.05
C LYS A 76 -5.63 6.42 6.48
N ILE A 77 -6.22 7.35 7.22
CA ILE A 77 -5.51 8.52 7.73
C ILE A 77 -4.36 8.10 8.65
N ILE A 78 -4.60 7.17 9.58
CA ILE A 78 -3.57 6.66 10.48
C ILE A 78 -2.41 6.03 9.69
N THR A 79 -2.70 5.22 8.67
CA THR A 79 -1.66 4.61 7.83
C THR A 79 -0.86 5.63 7.03
N LEU A 80 -1.51 6.65 6.47
CA LEU A 80 -0.86 7.74 5.73
C LEU A 80 0.04 8.58 6.65
N MET A 81 -0.42 8.92 7.84
CA MET A 81 0.37 9.64 8.85
C MET A 81 1.56 8.81 9.32
N GLY A 82 1.37 7.52 9.58
CA GLY A 82 2.45 6.60 9.94
C GLY A 82 3.52 6.51 8.85
N ALA A 83 3.11 6.35 7.59
CA ALA A 83 4.03 6.32 6.45
C ALA A 83 4.78 7.64 6.26
N PHE A 84 4.12 8.77 6.44
CA PHE A 84 4.76 10.09 6.39
C PHE A 84 5.85 10.22 7.46
N LEU A 85 5.59 9.80 8.71
CA LEU A 85 6.57 9.81 9.79
C LEU A 85 7.74 8.87 9.50
N VAL A 86 7.47 7.65 9.04
CA VAL A 86 8.51 6.67 8.68
C VAL A 86 9.42 7.23 7.60
N LEU A 87 8.88 7.76 6.51
CA LEU A 87 9.68 8.37 5.44
C LEU A 87 10.49 9.55 5.98
N SER A 88 9.91 10.44 6.78
CA SER A 88 10.61 11.61 7.32
C SER A 88 11.85 11.22 8.14
N ILE A 89 11.74 10.20 9.00
CA ILE A 89 12.84 9.70 9.83
C ILE A 89 13.87 8.93 8.99
N SER A 90 13.43 8.16 8.01
CA SER A 90 14.28 7.30 7.17
C SER A 90 15.32 8.07 6.37
N SER A 91 15.09 9.35 6.06
CA SER A 91 16.00 10.15 5.23
C SER A 91 17.41 10.24 5.80
N SER A 92 17.55 10.42 7.11
CA SER A 92 18.83 10.51 7.81
C SER A 92 19.56 9.16 7.79
N TYR A 93 18.83 8.08 8.06
CA TYR A 93 19.36 6.73 8.04
C TYR A 93 19.92 6.33 6.66
N LEU A 94 19.14 6.54 5.61
CA LEU A 94 19.49 6.19 4.24
C LEU A 94 20.76 6.93 3.76
N LYS A 95 20.94 8.19 4.16
CA LYS A 95 22.15 8.97 3.85
C LYS A 95 23.37 8.44 4.59
N THR A 96 23.25 8.10 5.87
CA THR A 96 24.35 7.59 6.69
C THR A 96 24.89 6.27 6.13
N PHE A 97 24.02 5.38 5.68
CA PHE A 97 24.39 4.09 5.11
C PHE A 97 24.67 4.11 3.59
N LYS A 98 24.61 5.28 2.96
CA LYS A 98 24.82 5.46 1.50
C LYS A 98 23.88 4.61 0.61
N ILE A 99 22.70 4.27 1.12
CA ILE A 99 21.65 3.51 0.41
C ILE A 99 20.48 4.40 -0.01
N PHE A 100 20.74 5.69 -0.21
CA PHE A 100 19.72 6.68 -0.62
C PHE A 100 19.42 6.52 -2.11
N LYS A 101 18.49 5.62 -2.43
CA LYS A 101 18.06 5.30 -3.79
C LYS A 101 16.62 5.75 -4.03
N ILE A 102 16.29 5.94 -5.31
CA ILE A 102 14.98 6.40 -5.80
C ILE A 102 13.87 5.39 -5.46
N GLU A 103 14.18 4.11 -5.48
CA GLU A 103 13.24 3.02 -5.30
C GLU A 103 12.65 2.97 -3.88
N TYR A 104 13.38 3.43 -2.86
CA TYR A 104 12.94 3.33 -1.47
C TYR A 104 11.60 4.03 -1.19
N PRO A 105 11.43 5.35 -1.48
CA PRO A 105 10.14 6.01 -1.24
C PRO A 105 9.02 5.46 -2.12
N ILE A 106 9.31 4.99 -3.32
CA ILE A 106 8.33 4.39 -4.22
C ILE A 106 7.79 3.07 -3.65
N LEU A 107 8.66 2.23 -3.09
CA LEU A 107 8.26 0.99 -2.42
C LEU A 107 7.40 1.26 -1.18
N ILE A 108 7.73 2.28 -0.40
CA ILE A 108 6.89 2.70 0.74
C ILE A 108 5.50 3.13 0.24
N LEU A 109 5.41 3.96 -0.80
CA LEU A 109 4.12 4.37 -1.38
C LEU A 109 3.32 3.17 -1.90
N SER A 110 3.98 2.19 -2.53
CA SER A 110 3.31 0.96 -3.01
C SER A 110 2.78 0.12 -1.85
N SER A 111 3.53 0.01 -0.75
CA SER A 111 3.08 -0.66 0.46
C SER A 111 1.86 0.05 1.09
N VAL A 112 1.88 1.39 1.15
CA VAL A 112 0.76 2.20 1.65
C VAL A 112 -0.49 2.00 0.80
N LEU A 113 -0.35 1.99 -0.53
CA LEU A 113 -1.46 1.72 -1.44
C LEU A 113 -2.09 0.35 -1.16
N GLY A 114 -1.28 -0.69 -0.97
CA GLY A 114 -1.75 -2.02 -0.60
C GLY A 114 -2.52 -2.01 0.72
N MET A 115 -2.03 -1.31 1.75
CA MET A 115 -2.72 -1.15 3.03
C MET A 115 -4.07 -0.43 2.88
N MET A 116 -4.14 0.64 2.08
CA MET A 116 -5.38 1.38 1.85
C MET A 116 -6.44 0.52 1.14
N ILE A 117 -6.05 -0.27 0.14
CA ILE A 117 -6.93 -1.22 -0.54
C ILE A 117 -7.45 -2.27 0.44
N MET A 118 -6.56 -2.83 1.27
CA MET A 118 -6.92 -3.84 2.27
C MET A 118 -7.92 -3.30 3.31
N ILE A 119 -7.72 -2.06 3.80
CA ILE A 119 -8.60 -1.41 4.78
C ILE A 119 -10.02 -1.21 4.23
N SER A 120 -10.15 -0.94 2.94
CA SER A 120 -11.44 -0.70 2.27
C SER A 120 -12.06 -1.96 1.69
N SER A 121 -11.40 -3.12 1.77
CA SER A 121 -11.90 -4.34 1.15
C SER A 121 -13.16 -4.87 1.86
N ASN A 122 -14.17 -5.25 1.08
CA ASN A 122 -15.35 -5.99 1.53
C ASN A 122 -15.47 -7.37 0.86
N ASP A 123 -14.39 -7.78 0.20
CA ASP A 123 -14.30 -9.03 -0.54
C ASP A 123 -12.96 -9.71 -0.25
N LEU A 124 -12.96 -11.05 -0.09
CA LEU A 124 -11.77 -11.85 0.21
C LEU A 124 -10.67 -11.68 -0.83
N MET A 125 -11.04 -11.56 -2.12
CA MET A 125 -10.06 -11.40 -3.20
C MET A 125 -9.45 -9.99 -3.20
N VAL A 126 -10.26 -8.95 -2.97
CA VAL A 126 -9.77 -7.56 -2.86
C VAL A 126 -8.83 -7.43 -1.65
N PHE A 127 -9.22 -8.04 -0.52
CA PHE A 127 -8.36 -8.10 0.67
C PHE A 127 -7.03 -8.79 0.38
N TYR A 128 -7.06 -9.96 -0.25
CA TYR A 128 -5.86 -10.72 -0.63
C TYR A 128 -4.94 -9.92 -1.55
N MET A 129 -5.49 -9.26 -2.57
CA MET A 129 -4.70 -8.44 -3.51
C MET A 129 -4.03 -7.25 -2.83
N GLY A 130 -4.74 -6.58 -1.89
CA GLY A 130 -4.16 -5.50 -1.09
C GLY A 130 -3.00 -5.98 -0.21
N LEU A 131 -3.16 -7.15 0.43
CA LEU A 131 -2.13 -7.79 1.25
C LEU A 131 -0.89 -8.17 0.43
N GLU A 132 -1.08 -8.75 -0.76
CA GLU A 132 0.03 -9.12 -1.65
C GLU A 132 0.79 -7.88 -2.16
N LEU A 133 0.09 -6.82 -2.55
CA LEU A 133 0.72 -5.58 -3.00
C LEU A 133 1.61 -4.97 -1.91
N GLN A 134 1.13 -4.94 -0.67
CA GLN A 134 1.89 -4.49 0.49
C GLN A 134 3.12 -5.38 0.73
N SER A 135 2.92 -6.69 0.76
CA SER A 135 3.95 -7.67 1.08
C SER A 135 5.09 -7.66 0.08
N LEU A 136 4.79 -7.62 -1.23
CA LEU A 136 5.79 -7.56 -2.29
C LEU A 136 6.72 -6.35 -2.14
N ALA A 137 6.19 -5.18 -1.80
CA ALA A 137 6.99 -3.99 -1.53
C ALA A 137 7.92 -4.19 -0.32
N LEU A 138 7.42 -4.83 0.76
CA LEU A 138 8.18 -5.08 1.97
C LEU A 138 9.31 -6.10 1.76
N TYR A 139 9.13 -7.12 0.91
CA TYR A 139 10.21 -8.08 0.59
C TYR A 139 11.40 -7.38 -0.07
N VAL A 140 11.10 -6.49 -1.02
CA VAL A 140 12.15 -5.70 -1.70
C VAL A 140 12.82 -4.74 -0.72
N LEU A 141 12.07 -4.13 0.20
CA LEU A 141 12.63 -3.27 1.25
C LEU A 141 13.55 -4.04 2.21
N ALA A 142 13.22 -5.29 2.56
CA ALA A 142 14.07 -6.13 3.40
C ALA A 142 15.41 -6.46 2.72
N THR A 143 15.42 -6.62 1.37
CA THR A 143 16.65 -6.85 0.57
C THR A 143 17.30 -5.57 0.06
N PHE A 144 16.90 -4.40 0.54
CA PHE A 144 17.26 -3.13 -0.06
C PHE A 144 18.78 -2.88 -0.11
N ASN A 145 19.51 -3.31 0.91
CA ASN A 145 20.98 -3.26 0.93
C ASN A 145 21.58 -4.55 0.36
N ARG A 146 21.56 -4.68 -0.97
CA ARG A 146 21.97 -5.88 -1.72
C ARG A 146 23.42 -6.30 -1.48
N ASP A 147 24.29 -5.37 -1.11
CA ASP A 147 25.72 -5.62 -0.89
C ASP A 147 26.00 -6.30 0.47
N GLN A 148 24.99 -6.37 1.34
CA GLN A 148 25.10 -7.07 2.62
C GLN A 148 24.41 -8.45 2.56
N LEU A 149 25.20 -9.50 2.79
CA LEU A 149 24.73 -10.89 2.81
C LEU A 149 23.54 -11.08 3.75
N LYS A 150 23.57 -10.46 4.94
CA LYS A 150 22.47 -10.55 5.93
C LYS A 150 21.17 -9.96 5.42
N SER A 151 21.21 -8.86 4.64
CA SER A 151 20.02 -8.24 4.06
C SER A 151 19.42 -9.14 2.97
N SER A 152 20.25 -9.70 2.10
CA SER A 152 19.80 -10.63 1.04
C SER A 152 19.22 -11.91 1.63
N GLU A 153 19.85 -12.46 2.67
CA GLU A 153 19.37 -13.65 3.38
C GLU A 153 18.03 -13.37 4.09
N ALA A 154 17.91 -12.22 4.76
CA ALA A 154 16.69 -11.82 5.44
C ALA A 154 15.51 -11.67 4.47
N GLY A 155 15.72 -11.00 3.33
CA GLY A 155 14.69 -10.83 2.33
C GLY A 155 14.29 -12.13 1.65
N LEU A 156 15.24 -13.04 1.37
CA LEU A 156 14.92 -14.34 0.81
C LEU A 156 14.08 -15.18 1.79
N LYS A 157 14.46 -15.21 3.06
CA LYS A 157 13.67 -15.89 4.10
C LYS A 157 12.27 -15.30 4.22
N TYR A 158 12.17 -13.97 4.21
CA TYR A 158 10.88 -13.29 4.28
C TYR A 158 10.01 -13.63 3.06
N PHE A 159 10.55 -13.56 1.86
CA PHE A 159 9.82 -13.89 0.63
C PHE A 159 9.31 -15.33 0.62
N VAL A 160 10.18 -16.32 0.94
CA VAL A 160 9.79 -17.73 0.91
C VAL A 160 8.71 -18.06 1.95
N LEU A 161 8.87 -17.56 3.18
CA LEU A 161 7.88 -17.79 4.24
C LEU A 161 6.55 -17.11 3.94
N SER A 162 6.59 -15.89 3.41
CA SER A 162 5.38 -15.17 3.04
C SER A 162 4.69 -15.79 1.83
N ALA A 163 5.43 -16.24 0.80
CA ALA A 163 4.83 -16.91 -0.35
C ALA A 163 4.10 -18.21 0.07
N LEU A 164 4.66 -18.95 1.05
CA LEU A 164 3.97 -20.09 1.63
C LEU A 164 2.71 -19.68 2.40
N SER A 165 2.81 -18.63 3.21
CA SER A 165 1.68 -18.12 4.01
C SER A 165 0.55 -17.59 3.12
N SER A 166 0.87 -16.85 2.07
CA SER A 166 -0.13 -16.32 1.14
C SER A 166 -0.80 -17.42 0.31
N GLY A 167 -0.06 -18.47 -0.06
CA GLY A 167 -0.63 -19.67 -0.69
C GLY A 167 -1.62 -20.38 0.23
N LEU A 168 -1.32 -20.52 1.52
CA LEU A 168 -2.23 -21.08 2.52
C LEU A 168 -3.47 -20.18 2.74
N LEU A 169 -3.28 -18.87 2.77
CA LEU A 169 -4.39 -17.91 2.86
C LEU A 169 -5.32 -18.04 1.65
N LEU A 170 -4.76 -18.07 0.44
CA LEU A 170 -5.55 -18.23 -0.79
C LEU A 170 -6.31 -19.55 -0.83
N TYR A 171 -5.68 -20.63 -0.35
CA TYR A 171 -6.35 -21.92 -0.18
C TYR A 171 -7.51 -21.83 0.81
N GLY A 172 -7.33 -21.15 1.96
CA GLY A 172 -8.40 -20.88 2.92
C GLY A 172 -9.56 -20.09 2.30
N CYS A 173 -9.26 -19.03 1.53
CA CYS A 173 -10.27 -18.25 0.80
C CYS A 173 -11.03 -19.14 -0.22
N SER A 174 -10.34 -20.03 -0.90
CA SER A 174 -10.94 -20.98 -1.84
C SER A 174 -11.91 -21.94 -1.15
N LEU A 175 -11.58 -22.44 0.03
CA LEU A 175 -12.48 -23.28 0.83
C LEU A 175 -13.73 -22.51 1.27
N ILE A 176 -13.54 -21.29 1.78
CA ILE A 176 -14.69 -20.43 2.16
C ILE A 176 -15.61 -20.22 0.98
N TYR A 177 -15.05 -19.86 -0.19
CA TYR A 177 -15.82 -19.70 -1.41
C TYR A 177 -16.53 -21.00 -1.82
N GLY A 178 -15.87 -22.15 -1.70
CA GLY A 178 -16.46 -23.45 -2.02
C GLY A 178 -17.68 -23.82 -1.17
N PHE A 179 -17.72 -23.38 0.09
CA PHE A 179 -18.84 -23.64 1.00
C PHE A 179 -19.92 -22.54 0.96
N SER A 180 -19.53 -21.27 0.85
CA SER A 180 -20.48 -20.13 0.90
C SER A 180 -21.01 -19.72 -0.48
N GLY A 181 -20.29 -20.06 -1.56
CA GLY A 181 -20.61 -19.61 -2.92
C GLY A 181 -20.29 -18.13 -3.17
N SER A 182 -19.69 -17.41 -2.19
CA SER A 182 -19.38 -15.98 -2.29
C SER A 182 -18.03 -15.67 -1.69
N THR A 183 -17.39 -14.60 -2.18
CA THR A 183 -16.17 -14.00 -1.60
C THR A 183 -16.46 -12.75 -0.79
N ASN A 184 -17.69 -12.24 -0.83
CA ASN A 184 -18.12 -11.03 -0.15
C ASN A 184 -18.32 -11.27 1.35
N PHE A 185 -17.76 -10.39 2.19
CA PHE A 185 -17.81 -10.52 3.65
C PHE A 185 -19.24 -10.42 4.21
N ASP A 186 -20.09 -9.55 3.64
CA ASP A 186 -21.47 -9.38 4.10
C ASP A 186 -22.36 -10.62 3.79
N ILE A 187 -21.96 -11.44 2.81
CA ILE A 187 -22.67 -12.69 2.46
C ILE A 187 -22.14 -13.87 3.27
N ILE A 188 -20.84 -13.86 3.61
CA ILE A 188 -20.18 -14.95 4.36
C ILE A 188 -20.51 -14.88 5.85
N ALA A 189 -20.77 -13.66 6.40
CA ALA A 189 -21.11 -13.43 7.81
C ALA A 189 -22.55 -13.83 8.13
#